data_cd88cd5242d2947ade224bf096519a73
#
_entry.id   cd88cd5242d2947ade224bf096519a73
#
_cell.length_a   1.000
_cell.length_b   1.000
_cell.length_c   1.000
_cell.angle_alpha   90.00
_cell.angle_beta   90.00
_cell.angle_gamma   90.00
#
_symmetry.space_group_name_H-M   'P 1'
#
loop_
_entity.id
_entity.type
_entity.pdbx_description
1 polymer ?
#
loop_
_entity_poly.entity_id
_entity_poly.type
_entity_poly.pdbx_seq_one_letter_code
_entity_poly.pdbx_strand_id
1 'polypeptide(L)'
;DVRTQPQFIEHDMRNGPELFFTANHCRRFLGVWSRGGHQHPSAVPIKEYGKAHPEYFMLAGNVRQPLTGATDGQLCLSNPEVHELIYKHILARCDDGFDIIELGQADGFRPCQCEKCAALYGIRVTTKPADGIAFNNDPAWGEKIWIMHRDLALRLMKDRPGKKLMMTSYGPTLAPPQSFREFPENTIIEM
;
A
#
# COMPACT_ATOMS: atom_id res chain seq x y z
N ASP A 1 -38.37 12.64 19.58
CA ASP A 1 -37.65 12.89 18.34
C ASP A 1 -36.57 11.84 18.20
N VAL A 2 -36.95 10.66 17.67
CA VAL A 2 -36.01 9.57 17.45
C VAL A 2 -35.17 9.96 16.25
N ARG A 3 -34.06 10.58 16.49
CA ARG A 3 -33.02 10.75 15.48
C ARG A 3 -32.44 9.37 15.21
N THR A 4 -32.95 8.70 14.22
CA THR A 4 -32.35 7.49 13.69
C THR A 4 -30.95 7.87 13.18
N GLN A 5 -29.95 7.69 14.02
CA GLN A 5 -28.57 7.63 13.51
C GLN A 5 -28.54 6.41 12.56
N PRO A 6 -27.99 6.57 11.35
CA PRO A 6 -27.82 5.43 10.47
C PRO A 6 -27.10 4.34 11.20
N GLN A 7 -27.61 3.12 11.15
CA GLN A 7 -27.00 1.95 11.81
C GLN A 7 -25.63 1.59 11.23
N PHE A 8 -25.26 2.22 10.12
CA PHE A 8 -23.97 2.07 9.48
C PHE A 8 -23.12 3.29 9.78
N ILE A 9 -22.00 3.08 10.44
CA ILE A 9 -20.99 4.11 10.72
C ILE A 9 -20.42 4.64 9.40
N GLU A 10 -20.67 3.95 8.29
CA GLU A 10 -20.03 4.22 7.03
C GLU A 10 -20.84 3.80 5.81
N HIS A 11 -21.11 4.75 4.94
CA HIS A 11 -21.47 4.51 3.55
C HIS A 11 -20.28 4.91 2.68
N ASP A 12 -19.67 3.92 2.02
CA ASP A 12 -18.66 4.18 1.00
C ASP A 12 -19.35 4.76 -0.26
N MET A 13 -19.35 6.08 -0.34
CA MET A 13 -19.80 6.79 -1.54
C MET A 13 -18.60 7.54 -2.13
N ARG A 14 -17.93 6.88 -3.05
CA ARG A 14 -16.67 7.35 -3.64
C ARG A 14 -16.80 8.60 -4.50
N ASN A 15 -18.00 8.96 -4.94
CA ASN A 15 -18.21 10.04 -5.91
C ASN A 15 -19.49 10.83 -5.59
N GLY A 16 -19.41 11.87 -4.82
CA GLY A 16 -20.51 12.80 -4.61
C GLY A 16 -20.06 14.13 -4.03
N PRO A 17 -20.80 15.22 -4.26
CA PRO A 17 -20.50 16.51 -3.66
C PRO A 17 -20.56 16.43 -2.13
N GLU A 18 -19.66 17.11 -1.45
CA GLU A 18 -19.56 17.11 0.01
C GLU A 18 -20.86 17.53 0.71
N LEU A 19 -21.63 18.42 0.08
CA LEU A 19 -22.96 18.81 0.52
C LEU A 19 -23.96 17.65 0.55
N PHE A 20 -23.85 16.70 -0.39
CA PHE A 20 -24.71 15.52 -0.41
C PHE A 20 -24.44 14.60 0.78
N PHE A 21 -23.20 14.40 1.13
CA PHE A 21 -22.81 13.57 2.28
C PHE A 21 -23.27 14.20 3.59
N THR A 22 -23.12 15.52 3.73
CA THR A 22 -23.56 16.26 4.93
C THR A 22 -25.07 16.23 5.07
N ALA A 23 -25.81 16.46 3.98
CA ALA A 23 -27.27 16.50 3.98
C ALA A 23 -27.91 15.14 4.27
N ASN A 24 -27.23 14.04 3.91
CA ASN A 24 -27.72 12.69 4.13
C ASN A 24 -27.11 11.99 5.36
N HIS A 25 -26.43 12.74 6.22
CA HIS A 25 -25.74 12.21 7.41
C HIS A 25 -24.72 11.10 7.09
N CYS A 26 -24.28 11.03 5.85
CA CYS A 26 -23.21 10.14 5.45
C CYS A 26 -21.91 10.76 5.91
N ARG A 27 -21.33 10.27 7.00
CA ARG A 27 -19.98 10.69 7.38
C ARG A 27 -19.00 10.07 6.39
N ARG A 28 -18.28 10.93 5.65
CA ARG A 28 -16.96 10.55 5.18
C ARG A 28 -16.18 10.13 6.42
N PHE A 29 -15.42 9.06 6.35
CA PHE A 29 -14.48 8.70 7.40
C PHE A 29 -13.41 9.80 7.43
N LEU A 30 -13.68 10.87 8.18
CA LEU A 30 -12.88 12.09 8.16
C LEU A 30 -11.45 11.91 8.68
N GLY A 31 -11.12 10.71 9.16
CA GLY A 31 -9.79 10.40 9.65
C GLY A 31 -8.96 9.47 8.77
N VAL A 32 -9.52 8.94 7.67
CA VAL A 32 -8.84 7.95 6.82
C VAL A 32 -8.39 8.56 5.51
N TRP A 33 -7.10 8.49 5.24
CA TRP A 33 -6.53 8.85 3.96
C TRP A 33 -6.68 7.70 2.96
N SER A 34 -7.34 8.01 1.84
CA SER A 34 -7.34 7.17 0.63
C SER A 34 -7.84 5.74 0.82
N ARG A 35 -9.05 5.61 1.29
CA ARG A 35 -9.69 4.33 1.48
C ARG A 35 -9.89 3.55 0.17
N GLY A 36 -9.58 2.25 0.23
CA GLY A 36 -9.78 1.29 -0.87
C GLY A 36 -8.76 1.43 -1.98
N GLY A 37 -7.52 1.81 -1.69
CA GLY A 37 -6.56 2.15 -2.69
C GLY A 37 -5.18 1.52 -2.59
N HIS A 38 -4.56 1.47 -3.73
CA HIS A 38 -3.20 1.02 -3.96
C HIS A 38 -2.22 2.19 -3.77
N GLN A 39 -1.72 2.40 -2.55
CA GLN A 39 -1.04 3.63 -2.17
C GLN A 39 0.47 3.64 -2.41
N HIS A 40 1.11 2.49 -2.61
CA HIS A 40 2.54 2.45 -2.96
C HIS A 40 2.87 3.35 -4.15
N PRO A 41 2.13 3.33 -5.28
CA PRO A 41 2.38 4.23 -6.40
C PRO A 41 2.19 5.71 -6.07
N SER A 42 1.31 6.03 -5.13
CA SER A 42 1.11 7.42 -4.69
C SER A 42 2.28 7.92 -3.85
N ALA A 43 2.90 7.03 -3.08
CA ALA A 43 4.06 7.35 -2.26
C ALA A 43 5.34 7.50 -3.08
N VAL A 44 5.45 6.78 -4.20
CA VAL A 44 6.61 6.82 -5.10
C VAL A 44 6.12 7.02 -6.55
N PRO A 45 5.69 8.26 -6.90
CA PRO A 45 5.13 8.53 -8.21
C PRO A 45 6.13 8.31 -9.35
N ILE A 46 5.72 7.51 -10.31
CA ILE A 46 6.53 7.17 -11.47
C ILE A 46 6.93 8.39 -12.30
N LYS A 47 6.03 9.37 -12.39
CA LYS A 47 6.27 10.61 -13.14
C LYS A 47 7.39 11.44 -12.53
N GLU A 48 7.57 11.33 -11.22
CA GLU A 48 8.58 12.06 -10.48
C GLU A 48 9.92 11.31 -10.45
N TYR A 49 9.88 10.03 -10.09
CA TYR A 49 11.09 9.25 -9.83
C TYR A 49 11.52 8.35 -11.00
N GLY A 50 10.63 7.99 -11.90
CA GLY A 50 10.88 6.93 -12.88
C GLY A 50 12.07 7.16 -13.80
N LYS A 51 12.36 8.42 -14.16
CA LYS A 51 13.49 8.78 -15.02
C LYS A 51 14.80 8.91 -14.24
N ALA A 52 14.75 9.51 -13.07
CA ALA A 52 15.94 9.81 -12.26
C ALA A 52 16.37 8.60 -11.39
N HIS A 53 15.40 7.79 -10.96
CA HIS A 53 15.57 6.68 -10.03
C HIS A 53 14.86 5.41 -10.52
N PRO A 54 15.27 4.86 -11.67
CA PRO A 54 14.64 3.63 -12.18
C PRO A 54 14.78 2.44 -11.22
N GLU A 55 15.78 2.44 -10.35
CA GLU A 55 16.02 1.41 -9.33
C GLU A 55 14.95 1.38 -8.23
N TYR A 56 14.11 2.39 -8.10
CA TYR A 56 12.96 2.37 -7.19
C TYR A 56 11.83 1.47 -7.69
N PHE A 57 11.85 1.16 -8.98
CA PHE A 57 10.80 0.39 -9.63
C PHE A 57 11.23 -1.04 -9.91
N MET A 58 10.24 -1.89 -10.10
CA MET A 58 10.40 -3.29 -10.34
C MET A 58 11.31 -3.57 -11.55
N LEU A 59 12.22 -4.52 -11.40
CA LEU A 59 12.93 -5.14 -12.51
C LEU A 59 12.11 -6.33 -13.03
N ALA A 60 11.78 -6.32 -14.31
CA ALA A 60 11.15 -7.44 -15.01
C ALA A 60 12.03 -7.86 -16.19
N GLY A 61 12.56 -9.08 -16.16
CA GLY A 61 13.64 -9.47 -17.07
C GLY A 61 14.85 -8.57 -16.89
N ASN A 62 15.27 -7.89 -17.95
CA ASN A 62 16.39 -6.96 -17.93
C ASN A 62 15.96 -5.48 -17.95
N VAL A 63 14.67 -5.21 -17.74
CA VAL A 63 14.12 -3.87 -17.88
C VAL A 63 13.51 -3.42 -16.55
N ARG A 64 13.94 -2.24 -16.09
CA ARG A 64 13.28 -1.56 -14.99
C ARG A 64 11.97 -0.95 -15.49
N GLN A 65 10.87 -1.31 -14.80
CA GLN A 65 9.62 -0.61 -14.98
C GLN A 65 9.80 0.77 -14.34
N PRO A 66 9.41 1.81 -15.01
CA PRO A 66 8.12 2.05 -15.66
C PRO A 66 8.18 2.39 -17.15
N LEU A 67 9.03 1.85 -17.92
CA LEU A 67 9.31 2.33 -19.27
C LEU A 67 8.15 2.13 -20.27
N THR A 68 7.04 1.54 -19.88
CA THR A 68 5.98 1.12 -20.81
C THR A 68 4.56 1.54 -20.44
N GLY A 69 4.39 2.65 -19.74
CA GLY A 69 3.04 3.23 -19.54
C GLY A 69 2.10 2.43 -18.65
N ALA A 70 2.59 1.48 -17.87
CA ALA A 70 1.80 0.87 -16.82
C ALA A 70 1.41 1.95 -15.81
N THR A 71 0.13 2.09 -15.56
CA THR A 71 -0.45 3.16 -14.74
C THR A 71 0.00 3.10 -13.29
N ASP A 72 0.39 1.91 -12.81
CA ASP A 72 0.71 1.66 -11.41
C ASP A 72 2.14 1.13 -11.31
N GLY A 73 3.07 2.00 -10.98
CA GLY A 73 4.48 1.64 -10.80
C GLY A 73 4.66 0.60 -9.72
N GLN A 74 4.99 -0.62 -10.12
CA GLN A 74 5.40 -1.67 -9.18
C GLN A 74 6.76 -1.31 -8.60
N LEU A 75 6.91 -1.38 -7.29
CA LEU A 75 8.10 -0.92 -6.60
C LEU A 75 9.10 -2.05 -6.35
N CYS A 76 10.37 -1.67 -6.21
CA CYS A 76 11.43 -2.54 -5.73
C CYS A 76 11.44 -2.51 -4.19
N LEU A 77 10.71 -3.43 -3.56
CA LEU A 77 10.56 -3.47 -2.11
C LEU A 77 11.82 -3.90 -1.33
N SER A 78 12.92 -4.22 -2.01
CA SER A 78 14.22 -4.39 -1.36
C SER A 78 15.07 -3.12 -1.34
N ASN A 79 14.58 -2.03 -1.94
CA ASN A 79 15.28 -0.76 -1.94
C ASN A 79 14.91 0.05 -0.67
N PRO A 80 15.89 0.35 0.21
CA PRO A 80 15.59 1.08 1.44
C PRO A 80 15.11 2.52 1.20
N GLU A 81 15.52 3.16 0.11
CA GLU A 81 15.05 4.51 -0.23
C GLU A 81 13.55 4.51 -0.57
N VAL A 82 13.05 3.43 -1.18
CA VAL A 82 11.61 3.24 -1.43
C VAL A 82 10.86 3.17 -0.10
N HIS A 83 11.38 2.47 0.91
CA HIS A 83 10.77 2.42 2.24
C HIS A 83 10.72 3.82 2.88
N GLU A 84 11.81 4.60 2.74
CA GLU A 84 11.84 5.97 3.26
C GLU A 84 10.86 6.90 2.54
N LEU A 85 10.68 6.77 1.23
CA LEU A 85 9.70 7.55 0.48
C LEU A 85 8.27 7.20 0.91
N ILE A 86 7.98 5.91 1.07
CA ILE A 86 6.69 5.46 1.60
C ILE A 86 6.46 6.03 3.00
N TYR A 87 7.47 5.99 3.86
CA TYR A 87 7.34 6.53 5.21
C TYR A 87 7.14 8.06 5.22
N LYS A 88 7.87 8.81 4.39
CA LYS A 88 7.66 10.24 4.22
C LYS A 88 6.23 10.56 3.75
N HIS A 89 5.70 9.76 2.84
CA HIS A 89 4.31 9.89 2.41
C HIS A 89 3.33 9.68 3.56
N ILE A 90 3.53 8.64 4.39
CA ILE A 90 2.71 8.41 5.58
C ILE A 90 2.75 9.62 6.53
N LEU A 91 3.94 10.15 6.82
CA LEU A 91 4.09 11.31 7.69
C LEU A 91 3.39 12.55 7.11
N ALA A 92 3.53 12.80 5.81
CA ALA A 92 2.85 13.92 5.15
C ALA A 92 1.32 13.81 5.31
N ARG A 93 0.76 12.62 5.21
CA ARG A 93 -0.70 12.41 5.42
C ARG A 93 -1.10 12.65 6.88
N CYS A 94 -0.25 12.25 7.82
CA CYS A 94 -0.47 12.60 9.23
C CYS A 94 -0.46 14.12 9.46
N ASP A 95 0.45 14.82 8.81
CA ASP A 95 0.59 16.28 8.92
C ASP A 95 -0.58 17.01 8.23
N ASP A 96 -1.20 16.41 7.20
CA ASP A 96 -2.46 16.87 6.60
C ASP A 96 -3.69 16.66 7.52
N GLY A 97 -3.51 16.04 8.68
CA GLY A 97 -4.56 15.84 9.68
C GLY A 97 -5.26 14.50 9.64
N PHE A 98 -4.83 13.55 8.82
CA PHE A 98 -5.41 12.20 8.83
C PHE A 98 -4.95 11.40 10.05
N ASP A 99 -5.86 10.61 10.62
CA ASP A 99 -5.59 9.74 11.78
C ASP A 99 -5.26 8.31 11.38
N ILE A 100 -5.77 7.89 10.24
CA ILE A 100 -5.56 6.56 9.67
C ILE A 100 -5.04 6.74 8.25
N ILE A 101 -3.86 6.21 7.99
CA ILE A 101 -3.24 6.26 6.67
C ILE A 101 -3.32 4.88 6.04
N GLU A 102 -3.97 4.79 4.89
CA GLU A 102 -4.02 3.55 4.14
C GLU A 102 -2.72 3.31 3.41
N LEU A 103 -2.25 2.07 3.46
CA LEU A 103 -1.07 1.60 2.77
C LEU A 103 -1.36 0.28 2.07
N GLY A 104 -1.70 0.35 0.79
CA GLY A 104 -1.91 -0.81 -0.09
C GLY A 104 -0.80 -0.94 -1.13
N GLN A 105 -0.42 -2.18 -1.44
CA GLN A 105 0.48 -2.46 -2.55
C GLN A 105 -0.16 -2.06 -3.88
N ALA A 106 0.66 -1.87 -4.92
CA ALA A 106 0.17 -1.56 -6.26
C ALA A 106 -0.77 -2.65 -6.78
N ASP A 107 -1.79 -2.26 -7.54
CA ASP A 107 -2.72 -3.21 -8.17
C ASP A 107 -1.98 -4.16 -9.11
N GLY A 108 -2.50 -5.38 -9.24
CA GLY A 108 -1.84 -6.40 -10.04
C GLY A 108 -0.40 -6.65 -9.61
N PHE A 109 -0.15 -6.68 -8.30
CA PHE A 109 1.18 -6.79 -7.71
C PHE A 109 2.04 -7.82 -8.43
N ARG A 110 3.26 -7.39 -8.78
CA ARG A 110 4.31 -8.24 -9.37
C ARG A 110 5.61 -8.04 -8.59
N PRO A 111 6.29 -9.13 -8.20
CA PRO A 111 7.55 -9.01 -7.49
C PRO A 111 8.65 -8.50 -8.41
N CYS A 112 9.48 -7.62 -7.88
CA CYS A 112 10.70 -7.20 -8.54
C CYS A 112 11.66 -8.39 -8.69
N GLN A 113 12.23 -8.57 -9.87
CA GLN A 113 13.16 -9.67 -10.21
C GLN A 113 14.63 -9.29 -10.00
N CYS A 114 14.94 -8.18 -9.33
CA CYS A 114 16.33 -7.88 -8.99
C CYS A 114 16.87 -8.90 -7.99
N GLU A 115 18.18 -9.08 -7.97
CA GLU A 115 18.86 -10.07 -7.12
C GLU A 115 18.44 -10.01 -5.65
N LYS A 116 18.37 -8.79 -5.09
CA LYS A 116 17.94 -8.58 -3.70
C LYS A 116 16.50 -9.01 -3.46
N CYS A 117 15.57 -8.65 -4.35
CA CYS A 117 14.18 -9.07 -4.25
C CYS A 117 14.04 -10.58 -4.48
N ALA A 118 14.74 -11.13 -5.47
CA ALA A 118 14.72 -12.56 -5.75
C ALA A 118 15.19 -13.37 -4.54
N ALA A 119 16.23 -12.93 -3.86
CA ALA A 119 16.71 -13.55 -2.63
C ALA A 119 15.67 -13.46 -1.49
N LEU A 120 14.96 -12.31 -1.38
CA LEU A 120 13.91 -12.11 -0.39
C LEU A 120 12.69 -12.99 -0.61
N TYR A 121 12.28 -13.18 -1.87
CA TYR A 121 11.04 -13.88 -2.22
C TYR A 121 11.27 -15.34 -2.55
N GLY A 122 12.50 -15.82 -2.63
CA GLY A 122 12.81 -17.16 -3.12
C GLY A 122 12.45 -17.38 -4.60
N ILE A 123 12.31 -16.29 -5.35
CA ILE A 123 11.90 -16.33 -6.75
C ILE A 123 13.11 -16.62 -7.63
N ARG A 124 12.97 -17.53 -8.57
CA ARG A 124 13.94 -17.68 -9.65
C ARG A 124 13.84 -16.48 -10.58
N VAL A 125 14.93 -15.75 -10.74
CA VAL A 125 15.04 -14.70 -11.76
C VAL A 125 14.83 -15.35 -13.12
N THR A 126 13.74 -15.01 -13.80
CA THR A 126 13.50 -15.43 -15.16
C THR A 126 13.83 -14.30 -16.10
N THR A 127 14.53 -14.57 -17.19
CA THR A 127 14.85 -13.57 -18.23
C THR A 127 13.64 -13.22 -19.10
N LYS A 128 12.52 -13.93 -18.90
CA LYS A 128 11.28 -13.66 -19.62
C LYS A 128 10.48 -12.61 -18.84
N PRO A 129 9.93 -11.59 -19.53
CA PRO A 129 8.87 -10.78 -18.95
C PRO A 129 7.82 -11.72 -18.37
N ALA A 130 7.29 -11.37 -17.22
CA ALA A 130 6.22 -12.15 -16.61
C ALA A 130 4.92 -11.95 -17.41
N ASP A 131 4.91 -12.39 -18.66
CA ASP A 131 3.71 -12.45 -19.48
C ASP A 131 2.75 -13.42 -18.79
N GLY A 132 1.68 -12.87 -18.26
CA GLY A 132 0.58 -13.65 -17.73
C GLY A 132 0.81 -14.27 -16.35
N ILE A 133 1.56 -13.64 -15.45
CA ILE A 133 1.35 -13.88 -14.03
C ILE A 133 0.00 -13.27 -13.70
N ALA A 134 -1.06 -14.04 -14.00
CA ALA A 134 -2.34 -13.87 -13.40
C ALA A 134 -2.12 -13.68 -11.90
N PHE A 135 -2.76 -12.71 -11.28
CA PHE A 135 -2.85 -12.43 -9.85
C PHE A 135 -2.26 -13.54 -9.00
N ASN A 136 -0.94 -13.51 -8.83
CA ASN A 136 -0.30 -14.62 -8.16
C ASN A 136 -0.34 -14.31 -6.67
N ASN A 137 -1.25 -14.97 -6.00
CA ASN A 137 -1.44 -14.91 -4.56
C ASN A 137 -0.37 -15.74 -3.82
N ASP A 138 0.86 -15.78 -4.34
CA ASP A 138 1.94 -16.50 -3.67
C ASP A 138 2.20 -15.88 -2.28
N PRO A 139 1.96 -16.62 -1.20
CA PRO A 139 2.15 -16.14 0.16
C PRO A 139 3.58 -15.63 0.44
N ALA A 140 4.57 -16.15 -0.27
CA ALA A 140 5.95 -15.70 -0.13
C ALA A 140 6.13 -14.22 -0.50
N TRP A 141 5.35 -13.72 -1.46
CA TRP A 141 5.38 -12.29 -1.82
C TRP A 141 4.68 -11.44 -0.78
N GLY A 142 3.57 -11.92 -0.24
CA GLY A 142 2.82 -11.27 0.83
C GLY A 142 3.66 -11.09 2.09
N GLU A 143 4.48 -12.07 2.42
CA GLU A 143 5.34 -12.05 3.60
C GLU A 143 6.21 -10.79 3.67
N LYS A 144 6.82 -10.41 2.55
CA LYS A 144 7.71 -9.23 2.51
C LYS A 144 6.95 -7.92 2.58
N ILE A 145 5.77 -7.88 1.98
CA ILE A 145 4.88 -6.72 2.11
C ILE A 145 4.46 -6.57 3.58
N TRP A 146 4.04 -7.64 4.22
CA TRP A 146 3.64 -7.64 5.63
C TRP A 146 4.77 -7.20 6.56
N ILE A 147 6.00 -7.69 6.36
CA ILE A 147 7.17 -7.29 7.15
C ILE A 147 7.41 -5.79 6.99
N MET A 148 7.46 -5.29 5.76
CA MET A 148 7.67 -3.86 5.49
C MET A 148 6.56 -3.01 6.13
N HIS A 149 5.30 -3.37 5.94
CA HIS A 149 4.17 -2.64 6.50
C HIS A 149 4.21 -2.62 8.04
N ARG A 150 4.54 -3.77 8.66
CA ARG A 150 4.73 -3.87 10.10
C ARG A 150 5.83 -2.94 10.61
N ASP A 151 6.98 -2.91 9.94
CA ASP A 151 8.09 -2.05 10.32
C ASP A 151 7.74 -0.56 10.20
N LEU A 152 7.00 -0.18 9.15
CA LEU A 152 6.46 1.17 8.99
C LEU A 152 5.44 1.52 10.07
N ALA A 153 4.59 0.58 10.47
CA ALA A 153 3.63 0.77 11.56
C ALA A 153 4.34 0.99 12.91
N LEU A 154 5.37 0.22 13.20
CA LEU A 154 6.19 0.39 14.41
C LEU A 154 6.88 1.77 14.45
N ARG A 155 7.42 2.23 13.31
CA ARG A 155 7.98 3.57 13.20
C ARG A 155 6.92 4.64 13.44
N LEU A 156 5.76 4.50 12.79
CA LEU A 156 4.66 5.44 12.93
C LEU A 156 4.17 5.53 14.38
N MET A 157 4.04 4.39 15.06
CA MET A 157 3.63 4.35 16.46
C MET A 157 4.58 5.15 17.36
N LYS A 158 5.87 5.11 17.07
CA LYS A 158 6.90 5.86 17.80
C LYS A 158 6.88 7.36 17.45
N ASP A 159 6.82 7.68 16.15
CA ASP A 159 7.03 9.04 15.66
C ASP A 159 5.73 9.89 15.68
N ARG A 160 4.57 9.24 15.64
CA ARG A 160 3.23 9.86 15.66
C ARG A 160 2.27 9.02 16.51
N PRO A 161 2.40 9.08 17.85
CA PRO A 161 1.52 8.34 18.76
C PRO A 161 0.04 8.66 18.47
N GLY A 162 -0.79 7.62 18.46
CA GLY A 162 -2.23 7.73 18.16
C GLY A 162 -2.60 7.64 16.68
N LYS A 163 -1.64 7.79 15.75
CA LYS A 163 -1.89 7.55 14.33
C LYS A 163 -1.85 6.06 14.01
N LYS A 164 -2.69 5.64 13.04
CA LYS A 164 -2.83 4.24 12.64
C LYS A 164 -2.44 4.04 11.18
N LEU A 165 -1.97 2.85 10.89
CA LEU A 165 -1.70 2.40 9.53
C LEU A 165 -2.72 1.34 9.13
N MET A 166 -3.48 1.59 8.06
CA MET A 166 -4.42 0.64 7.50
C MET A 166 -3.77 -0.09 6.34
N MET A 167 -3.73 -1.40 6.42
CA MET A 167 -3.07 -2.29 5.45
C MET A 167 -4.13 -3.10 4.73
N THR A 168 -4.00 -3.25 3.41
CA THR A 168 -4.95 -3.98 2.60
C THR A 168 -4.55 -5.44 2.50
N SER A 169 -5.47 -6.33 2.89
CA SER A 169 -5.38 -7.77 2.65
C SER A 169 -5.94 -8.08 1.25
N TYR A 170 -5.08 -8.04 0.24
CA TYR A 170 -5.47 -8.21 -1.15
C TYR A 170 -4.33 -8.83 -1.98
N GLY A 171 -4.67 -9.71 -2.91
CA GLY A 171 -3.67 -10.37 -3.75
C GLY A 171 -2.64 -11.15 -2.92
N PRO A 172 -1.35 -10.80 -2.97
CA PRO A 172 -0.33 -11.54 -2.24
C PRO A 172 -0.47 -11.47 -0.72
N THR A 173 -1.16 -10.45 -0.19
CA THR A 173 -1.40 -10.29 1.25
C THR A 173 -2.72 -10.90 1.74
N LEU A 174 -3.40 -11.70 0.95
CA LEU A 174 -4.56 -12.49 1.39
C LEU A 174 -4.19 -13.53 2.47
N ALA A 175 -3.00 -14.11 2.36
CA ALA A 175 -2.48 -14.98 3.41
C ALA A 175 -1.87 -14.15 4.55
N PRO A 176 -2.08 -14.52 5.81
CA PRO A 176 -1.43 -13.87 6.93
C PRO A 176 0.09 -14.11 6.89
N PRO A 177 0.88 -13.23 7.52
CA PRO A 177 2.32 -13.41 7.61
C PRO A 177 2.67 -14.67 8.40
N GLN A 178 3.80 -15.29 8.04
CA GLN A 178 4.29 -16.49 8.69
C GLN A 178 5.42 -16.21 9.68
N SER A 179 6.18 -15.12 9.45
CA SER A 179 7.33 -14.75 10.28
C SER A 179 6.97 -14.07 11.59
N PHE A 180 5.73 -13.58 11.73
CA PHE A 180 5.23 -12.99 12.96
C PHE A 180 3.74 -13.28 13.18
N ARG A 181 3.27 -13.20 14.44
CA ARG A 181 1.91 -13.56 14.83
C ARG A 181 1.05 -12.36 15.22
N GLU A 182 1.68 -11.25 15.54
CA GLU A 182 1.00 -10.07 16.06
C GLU A 182 1.40 -8.84 15.26
N PHE A 183 0.40 -8.07 14.89
CA PHE A 183 0.62 -6.75 14.32
C PHE A 183 0.73 -5.70 15.42
N PRO A 184 1.45 -4.58 15.19
CA PRO A 184 1.43 -3.44 16.09
C PRO A 184 -0.01 -2.97 16.36
N GLU A 185 -0.28 -2.48 17.57
CA GLU A 185 -1.62 -2.04 18.00
C GLU A 185 -2.20 -0.89 17.17
N ASN A 186 -1.35 -0.15 16.49
CA ASN A 186 -1.74 0.92 15.57
C ASN A 186 -2.03 0.44 14.15
N THR A 187 -2.25 -0.87 13.95
CA THR A 187 -2.52 -1.48 12.65
C THR A 187 -4.01 -1.79 12.48
N ILE A 188 -4.55 -1.52 11.30
CA ILE A 188 -5.86 -1.95 10.84
C ILE A 188 -5.66 -2.81 9.60
N ILE A 189 -6.29 -3.98 9.54
CA ILE A 189 -6.30 -4.82 8.34
C ILE A 189 -7.67 -4.69 7.68
N GLU A 190 -7.68 -4.17 6.46
CA GLU A 190 -8.85 -4.12 5.59
C GLU A 190 -8.86 -5.37 4.69
N MET A 191 -10.02 -6.03 4.61
CA MET A 191 -10.25 -7.25 3.81
C MET A 191 -11.31 -7.00 2.74
#